data_d74f617b170d5e50923884e7136b29f1
#
_entry.id   d74f617b170d5e50923884e7136b29f1
#
_cell.length_a   1.000
_cell.length_b   1.000
_cell.length_c   1.000
_cell.angle_alpha   90.00
_cell.angle_beta   90.00
_cell.angle_gamma   90.00
#
_symmetry.space_group_name_H-M   'P 1'
#
loop_
_entity.id
_entity.type
_entity.pdbx_description
1 polymer ?
#
loop_
_entity_poly.entity_id
_entity_poly.type
_entity_poly.pdbx_seq_one_letter_code
_entity_poly.pdbx_strand_id
1 'polypeptide(L)'
;MFKQCPKCFFEWPRRVDFLADPNLEPIGYQVNFNALAAGIFLFNHDCNGTLGIPAGEFLDLYKGPLFKERATGGPECPGHCLHEDDLDPCPARCECAYVRQILHLIRKWPKKIEA
;
A
#
# COMPACT_ATOMS: atom_id res chain seq x y z
N MET A 1 1.72 -0.96 -19.63
CA MET A 1 1.86 -2.04 -18.63
C MET A 1 1.98 -1.42 -17.24
N PHE A 2 1.21 -1.94 -16.28
CA PHE A 2 1.23 -1.39 -14.93
C PHE A 2 2.53 -1.76 -14.18
N LYS A 3 2.89 -3.04 -14.16
CA LYS A 3 4.07 -3.52 -13.42
C LYS A 3 4.58 -4.84 -14.00
N GLN A 4 5.88 -5.07 -13.85
CA GLN A 4 6.55 -6.33 -14.16
C GLN A 4 7.33 -6.79 -12.92
N CYS A 5 7.25 -8.07 -12.60
CA CYS A 5 8.02 -8.63 -11.48
C CYS A 5 9.51 -8.61 -11.82
N PRO A 6 10.37 -7.99 -10.98
CA PRO A 6 11.81 -7.91 -11.26
C PRO A 6 12.53 -9.25 -11.13
N LYS A 7 11.90 -10.24 -10.49
CA LYS A 7 12.52 -11.56 -10.28
C LYS A 7 12.11 -12.57 -11.35
N CYS A 8 10.80 -12.74 -11.60
CA CYS A 8 10.31 -13.77 -12.53
C CYS A 8 9.81 -13.20 -13.86
N PHE A 9 9.78 -11.87 -14.00
CA PHE A 9 9.37 -11.13 -15.21
C PHE A 9 7.88 -11.28 -15.56
N PHE A 10 7.06 -11.81 -14.64
CA PHE A 10 5.61 -11.83 -14.82
C PHE A 10 5.08 -10.40 -15.00
N GLU A 11 4.18 -10.19 -15.94
CA GLU A 11 3.66 -8.87 -16.28
C GLU A 11 2.20 -8.71 -15.85
N TRP A 12 1.88 -7.56 -15.23
CA TRP A 12 0.52 -7.15 -14.95
C TRP A 12 0.19 -5.97 -15.87
N PRO A 13 -0.58 -6.21 -16.96
CA PRO A 13 -0.86 -5.15 -17.94
C PRO A 13 -1.62 -3.96 -17.35
N ARG A 14 -2.56 -4.24 -16.42
CA ARG A 14 -3.40 -3.22 -15.81
C ARG A 14 -3.29 -3.29 -14.30
N ARG A 15 -3.58 -2.15 -13.63
CA ARG A 15 -3.58 -2.10 -12.18
C ARG A 15 -4.54 -3.11 -11.56
N VAL A 16 -5.73 -3.29 -12.15
CA VAL A 16 -6.71 -4.25 -11.64
C VAL A 16 -6.19 -5.69 -11.70
N ASP A 17 -5.38 -6.02 -12.71
CA ASP A 17 -4.76 -7.34 -12.80
C ASP A 17 -3.79 -7.58 -11.64
N PHE A 18 -3.03 -6.55 -11.27
CA PHE A 18 -2.12 -6.58 -10.13
C PHE A 18 -2.88 -6.73 -8.81
N LEU A 19 -3.88 -5.89 -8.58
CA LEU A 19 -4.65 -5.88 -7.33
C LEU A 19 -5.43 -7.18 -7.10
N ALA A 20 -5.92 -7.80 -8.18
CA ALA A 20 -6.73 -9.01 -8.11
C ALA A 20 -5.93 -10.31 -8.17
N ASP A 21 -4.60 -10.24 -8.32
CA ASP A 21 -3.75 -11.43 -8.43
C ASP A 21 -3.65 -12.13 -7.06
N PRO A 22 -4.11 -13.40 -6.94
CA PRO A 22 -4.04 -14.13 -5.68
C PRO A 22 -2.61 -14.50 -5.27
N ASN A 23 -1.65 -14.38 -6.18
CA ASN A 23 -0.24 -14.70 -5.92
C ASN A 23 0.57 -13.49 -5.43
N LEU A 24 -0.09 -12.36 -5.20
CA LEU A 24 0.49 -11.15 -4.62
C LEU A 24 -0.09 -10.89 -3.23
N GLU A 25 0.79 -10.53 -2.29
CA GLU A 25 0.41 -10.23 -0.92
C GLU A 25 1.10 -8.95 -0.47
N PRO A 26 0.37 -7.94 0.02
CA PRO A 26 1.01 -6.78 0.64
C PRO A 26 1.69 -7.20 1.93
N ILE A 27 2.96 -6.81 2.11
CA ILE A 27 3.78 -7.22 3.25
C ILE A 27 4.36 -6.05 4.03
N GLY A 28 4.29 -4.83 3.51
CA GLY A 28 4.89 -3.70 4.19
C GLY A 28 4.57 -2.37 3.54
N TYR A 29 4.94 -1.31 4.25
CA TYR A 29 4.80 0.06 3.80
C TYR A 29 5.98 0.86 4.33
N GLN A 30 6.78 1.40 3.41
CA GLN A 30 7.87 2.33 3.73
C GLN A 30 7.35 3.76 3.60
N VAL A 31 7.07 4.40 4.72
CA VAL A 31 6.55 5.76 4.73
C VAL A 31 7.63 6.75 4.29
N ASN A 32 7.22 7.75 3.50
CA ASN A 32 8.03 8.91 3.19
C ASN A 32 7.34 10.14 3.81
N PHE A 33 7.84 10.60 4.97
CA PHE A 33 7.22 11.72 5.69
C PHE A 33 7.37 13.06 4.97
N ASN A 34 8.30 13.18 4.02
CA ASN A 34 8.47 14.39 3.22
C ASN A 34 7.54 14.46 2.02
N ALA A 35 7.10 13.30 1.52
CA ALA A 35 6.19 13.19 0.39
C ALA A 35 5.44 11.86 0.52
N LEU A 36 4.28 11.87 1.15
CA LEU A 36 3.54 10.64 1.49
C LEU A 36 3.21 9.79 0.25
N ALA A 37 2.90 10.44 -0.88
CA ALA A 37 2.62 9.72 -2.13
C ALA A 37 3.84 8.99 -2.69
N ALA A 38 5.05 9.36 -2.26
CA ALA A 38 6.29 8.68 -2.63
C ALA A 38 6.66 7.54 -1.67
N GLY A 39 5.88 7.32 -0.61
CA GLY A 39 6.01 6.13 0.22
C GLY A 39 5.77 4.87 -0.62
N ILE A 40 6.36 3.76 -0.23
CA ILE A 40 6.39 2.53 -1.03
C ILE A 40 5.57 1.44 -0.35
N PHE A 41 4.57 0.92 -1.05
CA PHE A 41 3.91 -0.32 -0.64
C PHE A 41 4.72 -1.51 -1.14
N LEU A 42 4.98 -2.46 -0.25
CA LEU A 42 5.76 -3.66 -0.56
C LEU A 42 4.84 -4.86 -0.73
N PHE A 43 5.10 -5.64 -1.77
CA PHE A 43 4.32 -6.83 -2.10
C PHE A 43 5.26 -8.02 -2.27
N ASN A 44 4.80 -9.18 -1.82
CA ASN A 44 5.47 -10.44 -2.08
C ASN A 44 4.77 -11.18 -3.22
N HIS A 45 5.54 -11.73 -4.16
CA HIS A 45 5.03 -12.54 -5.26
C HIS A 45 5.36 -14.01 -4.99
N ASP A 46 4.58 -14.93 -5.58
CA ASP A 46 4.78 -16.38 -5.36
C ASP A 46 6.13 -16.90 -5.83
N CYS A 47 6.86 -16.13 -6.63
CA CYS A 47 8.24 -16.44 -7.02
C CYS A 47 9.27 -16.13 -5.92
N ASN A 48 8.82 -15.69 -4.74
CA ASN A 48 9.62 -15.17 -3.63
C ASN A 48 10.31 -13.83 -3.92
N GLY A 49 9.88 -13.14 -4.98
CA GLY A 49 10.31 -11.77 -5.27
C GLY A 49 9.50 -10.75 -4.51
N THR A 50 10.13 -9.64 -4.14
CA THR A 50 9.47 -8.51 -3.49
C THR A 50 9.42 -7.34 -4.46
N LEU A 51 8.23 -6.71 -4.56
CA LEU A 51 8.01 -5.54 -5.40
C LEU A 51 7.65 -4.33 -4.57
N GLY A 52 8.14 -3.16 -5.00
CA GLY A 52 7.74 -1.89 -4.41
C GLY A 52 6.94 -1.08 -5.42
N ILE A 53 5.82 -0.50 -5.00
CA ILE A 53 5.02 0.40 -5.83
C ILE A 53 4.71 1.66 -5.02
N PRO A 54 4.98 2.86 -5.57
CA PRO A 54 4.67 4.09 -4.86
C PRO A 54 3.17 4.20 -4.54
N ALA A 55 2.86 4.67 -3.34
CA ALA A 55 1.48 4.88 -2.90
C ALA A 55 0.72 5.80 -3.85
N GLY A 56 1.43 6.72 -4.51
CA GLY A 56 0.84 7.63 -5.49
C GLY A 56 0.11 6.95 -6.65
N GLU A 57 0.47 5.71 -6.96
CA GLU A 57 -0.19 4.93 -8.02
C GLU A 57 -1.60 4.48 -7.63
N PHE A 58 -2.00 4.65 -6.36
CA PHE A 58 -3.27 4.18 -5.84
C PHE A 58 -4.13 5.28 -5.19
N LEU A 59 -3.76 6.55 -5.32
CA LEU A 59 -4.43 7.65 -4.62
C LEU A 59 -5.92 7.77 -4.98
N ASP A 60 -6.29 7.43 -6.21
CA ASP A 60 -7.68 7.48 -6.67
C ASP A 60 -8.59 6.44 -5.99
N LEU A 61 -8.02 5.45 -5.32
CA LEU A 61 -8.79 4.46 -4.56
C LEU A 61 -9.35 5.06 -3.26
N TYR A 62 -8.79 6.17 -2.79
CA TYR A 62 -9.21 6.79 -1.54
C TYR A 62 -10.31 7.80 -1.77
N LYS A 63 -11.40 7.68 -1.00
CA LYS A 63 -12.58 8.55 -1.08
C LYS A 63 -12.88 9.29 0.21
N GLY A 64 -12.07 9.10 1.26
CA GLY A 64 -12.30 9.67 2.58
C GLY A 64 -11.66 11.04 2.79
N PRO A 65 -11.71 11.56 4.03
CA PRO A 65 -11.15 12.86 4.36
C PRO A 65 -9.62 12.85 4.35
N LEU A 66 -9.05 13.99 3.95
CA LEU A 66 -7.60 14.23 4.00
C LEU A 66 -7.29 15.19 5.15
N PHE A 67 -6.42 14.79 6.05
CA PHE A 67 -5.95 15.64 7.14
C PHE A 67 -4.66 16.34 6.72
N LYS A 68 -4.53 17.62 7.08
CA LYS A 68 -3.38 18.44 6.66
C LYS A 68 -2.24 18.42 7.67
N GLU A 69 -2.52 17.98 8.90
CA GLU A 69 -1.53 17.96 9.98
C GLU A 69 -1.06 16.53 10.23
N ARG A 70 0.21 16.43 10.64
CA ARG A 70 0.80 15.13 10.97
C ARG A 70 0.75 14.90 12.47
N ALA A 71 0.14 13.79 12.90
CA ALA A 71 0.08 13.39 14.30
C ALA A 71 1.18 12.41 14.70
N THR A 72 2.03 11.97 13.77
CA THR A 72 3.09 10.96 14.01
C THR A 72 3.95 11.35 15.21
N GLY A 73 4.08 10.41 16.17
CA GLY A 73 4.83 10.64 17.40
C GLY A 73 4.07 11.42 18.46
N GLY A 74 2.88 11.95 18.14
CA GLY A 74 2.04 12.66 19.10
C GLY A 74 1.14 11.72 19.91
N PRO A 75 0.35 12.26 20.86
CA PRO A 75 -0.46 11.44 21.76
C PRO A 75 -1.57 10.62 21.06
N GLU A 76 -2.01 11.07 19.87
CA GLU A 76 -3.05 10.37 19.11
C GLU A 76 -2.48 9.38 18.10
N CYS A 77 -1.15 9.37 17.89
CA CYS A 77 -0.51 8.52 16.89
C CYS A 77 -0.32 7.10 17.45
N PRO A 78 -0.95 6.07 16.83
CA PRO A 78 -0.76 4.70 17.29
C PRO A 78 0.58 4.09 16.85
N GLY A 79 1.37 4.79 16.04
CA GLY A 79 2.70 4.35 15.64
C GLY A 79 2.74 3.41 14.44
N HIS A 80 1.62 3.18 13.74
CA HIS A 80 1.60 2.27 12.58
C HIS A 80 2.63 2.65 11.51
N CYS A 81 2.78 3.95 11.21
CA CYS A 81 3.71 4.42 10.18
C CYS A 81 5.18 4.31 10.58
N LEU A 82 5.47 4.00 11.84
CA LEU A 82 6.83 3.82 12.35
C LEU A 82 7.32 2.37 12.19
N HIS A 83 6.45 1.48 11.77
CA HIS A 83 6.75 0.06 11.58
C HIS A 83 6.42 -0.36 10.15
N GLU A 84 7.43 -0.75 9.37
CA GLU A 84 7.30 -1.09 7.95
C GLU A 84 6.34 -2.25 7.70
N ASP A 85 6.32 -3.23 8.60
CA ASP A 85 5.49 -4.43 8.49
C ASP A 85 4.08 -4.27 9.06
N ASP A 86 3.75 -3.09 9.60
CA ASP A 86 2.42 -2.81 10.14
C ASP A 86 1.49 -2.38 9.00
N LEU A 87 0.49 -3.20 8.70
CA LEU A 87 -0.45 -3.00 7.60
C LEU A 87 -1.82 -2.47 8.06
N ASP A 88 -2.00 -2.20 9.35
CA ASP A 88 -3.29 -1.77 9.88
C ASP A 88 -3.62 -0.34 9.49
N PRO A 89 -4.93 -0.01 9.29
CA PRO A 89 -5.33 1.36 9.04
C PRO A 89 -5.12 2.22 10.29
N CYS A 90 -4.81 3.50 10.07
CA CYS A 90 -4.56 4.44 11.15
C CYS A 90 -5.84 5.21 11.49
N PRO A 91 -6.35 5.14 12.73
CA PRO A 91 -7.54 5.87 13.15
C PRO A 91 -7.26 7.34 13.50
N ALA A 92 -6.00 7.73 13.59
CA ALA A 92 -5.63 9.09 13.98
C ALA A 92 -5.97 10.11 12.88
N ARG A 93 -6.26 11.35 13.30
CA ARG A 93 -6.46 12.46 12.38
C ARG A 93 -5.11 13.01 11.94
N CYS A 94 -4.48 12.29 11.01
CA CYS A 94 -3.13 12.56 10.55
C CYS A 94 -3.08 12.56 9.04
N GLU A 95 -2.21 13.38 8.43
CA GLU A 95 -2.07 13.42 6.98
C GLU A 95 -1.68 12.07 6.37
N CYS A 96 -1.03 11.19 7.13
CA CYS A 96 -0.66 9.86 6.64
C CYS A 96 -1.79 8.83 6.72
N ALA A 97 -2.93 9.15 7.36
CA ALA A 97 -4.02 8.20 7.55
C ALA A 97 -4.62 7.73 6.22
N TYR A 98 -4.70 8.61 5.20
CA TYR A 98 -5.26 8.24 3.91
C TYR A 98 -4.42 7.16 3.20
N VAL A 99 -3.10 7.22 3.34
CA VAL A 99 -2.20 6.23 2.74
C VAL A 99 -2.39 4.87 3.42
N ARG A 100 -2.53 4.87 4.74
CA ARG A 100 -2.81 3.65 5.51
C ARG A 100 -4.15 3.03 5.10
N GLN A 101 -5.15 3.86 4.85
CA GLN A 101 -6.47 3.38 4.40
C GLN A 101 -6.39 2.79 2.99
N ILE A 102 -5.60 3.39 2.10
CA ILE A 102 -5.36 2.83 0.75
C ILE A 102 -4.73 1.45 0.87
N LEU A 103 -3.72 1.30 1.72
CA LEU A 103 -3.07 0.00 1.96
C LEU A 103 -4.09 -1.03 2.46
N HIS A 104 -4.99 -0.64 3.35
CA HIS A 104 -6.07 -1.49 3.84
C HIS A 104 -7.00 -1.94 2.71
N LEU A 105 -7.38 -1.02 1.82
CA LEU A 105 -8.21 -1.33 0.66
C LEU A 105 -7.52 -2.32 -0.28
N ILE A 106 -6.22 -2.16 -0.52
CA ILE A 106 -5.42 -3.08 -1.34
C ILE A 106 -5.38 -4.46 -0.70
N ARG A 107 -5.15 -4.51 0.61
CA ARG A 107 -5.08 -5.75 1.37
C ARG A 107 -6.39 -6.54 1.34
N LYS A 108 -7.53 -5.85 1.29
CA LYS A 108 -8.86 -6.44 1.24
C LYS A 108 -9.42 -6.56 -0.18
N TRP A 109 -8.64 -6.22 -1.20
CA TRP A 109 -9.10 -6.27 -2.58
C TRP A 109 -9.51 -7.67 -2.99
N PRO A 110 -10.67 -7.84 -3.66
CA PRO A 110 -11.11 -9.17 -4.10
C PRO A 110 -10.11 -9.80 -5.07
N LYS A 111 -9.73 -11.03 -4.79
CA LYS A 111 -8.78 -11.77 -5.62
C LYS A 111 -9.52 -12.64 -6.64
N LYS A 112 -8.90 -12.84 -7.82
CA LYS A 112 -9.41 -13.76 -8.82
C LYS A 112 -9.37 -15.18 -8.26
N ILE A 113 -10.44 -15.95 -8.56
CA ILE A 113 -10.46 -17.37 -8.23
C ILE A 113 -9.76 -18.11 -9.37
N GLU A 114 -8.68 -18.81 -9.05
CA GLU A 114 -8.00 -19.66 -10.03
C GLU A 114 -8.77 -20.99 -10.14
N ALA A 115 -9.12 -21.31 -11.37
CA ALA A 115 -9.83 -22.56 -11.68
C ALA A 115 -8.85 -23.74 -11.74
#